data_b569e6147b4c8a5a2e374ebc56130314
#
_entry.id   b569e6147b4c8a5a2e374ebc56130314
#
_cell.length_a   1.000
_cell.length_b   1.000
_cell.length_c   1.000
_cell.angle_alpha   90.00
_cell.angle_beta   90.00
_cell.angle_gamma   90.00
#
_symmetry.space_group_name_H-M   'P 1'
#
loop_
_entity.id
_entity.type
_entity.pdbx_description
1 polymer ?
#
loop_
_entity_poly.entity_id
_entity_poly.type
_entity_poly.pdbx_seq_one_letter_code
_entity_poly.pdbx_strand_id
1 'polypeptide(L)'
;MIMGVIVTNGSPVIELKVCGVRQEVTVEGILDTGFNGFLCLPTSIAVSLGLELIDTVTAELADGTTVEDELVFAGQAEWDGTLMNIRLTLTDSEDALIGTAFLTGYRVELDYPTSTISIEKTA
;
A
#
# COMPACT_ATOMS: atom_id res chain seq x y z
N MET A 1 16.16 -3.19 -5.33
CA MET A 1 16.06 -2.44 -4.04
C MET A 1 15.09 -1.28 -4.19
N ILE A 2 14.23 -1.11 -3.22
CA ILE A 2 13.29 0.01 -3.17
C ILE A 2 13.82 1.02 -2.15
N MET A 3 13.81 2.29 -2.52
CA MET A 3 14.24 3.39 -1.65
C MET A 3 13.06 4.30 -1.36
N GLY A 4 13.04 4.85 -0.17
CA GLY A 4 12.02 5.80 0.25
C GLY A 4 12.59 6.84 1.20
N VAL A 5 11.71 7.67 1.75
CA VAL A 5 12.10 8.75 2.66
C VAL A 5 11.24 8.72 3.92
N ILE A 6 11.83 9.18 5.02
CA ILE A 6 11.09 9.44 6.25
C ILE A 6 10.76 10.93 6.26
N VAL A 7 9.47 11.25 6.19
CA VAL A 7 9.03 12.65 6.12
C VAL A 7 9.06 13.32 7.49
N THR A 8 8.84 14.63 7.52
CA THR A 8 9.02 15.47 8.72
C THR A 8 8.24 14.97 9.94
N ASN A 9 7.06 14.39 9.77
CA ASN A 9 6.27 13.86 10.88
C ASN A 9 6.71 12.47 11.35
N GLY A 10 7.77 11.90 10.76
CA GLY A 10 8.29 10.58 11.10
C GLY A 10 7.69 9.41 10.31
N SER A 11 6.77 9.66 9.39
CA SER A 11 6.19 8.59 8.58
C SER A 11 7.14 8.10 7.49
N PRO A 12 7.31 6.78 7.34
CA PRO A 12 8.08 6.22 6.22
C PRO A 12 7.22 6.21 4.96
N VAL A 13 7.68 6.86 3.90
CA VAL A 13 6.94 7.05 2.65
C VAL A 13 7.71 6.44 1.48
N ILE A 14 6.99 5.67 0.66
CA ILE A 14 7.50 5.03 -0.55
C ILE A 14 6.62 5.42 -1.72
N GLU A 15 7.24 5.66 -2.89
CA GLU A 15 6.52 5.81 -4.14
C GLU A 15 6.18 4.44 -4.71
N LEU A 16 4.93 4.25 -5.13
CA LEU A 16 4.45 3.02 -5.71
C LEU A 16 3.61 3.32 -6.96
N LYS A 17 3.96 2.67 -8.06
CA LYS A 17 3.17 2.76 -9.28
C LYS A 17 2.02 1.77 -9.21
N VAL A 18 0.79 2.27 -9.34
CA VAL A 18 -0.43 1.48 -9.26
C VAL A 18 -1.20 1.60 -10.56
N CYS A 19 -1.64 0.48 -11.09
CA CYS A 19 -2.35 0.39 -12.36
C CYS A 19 -3.76 -0.13 -12.15
N GLY A 20 -4.74 0.57 -12.72
CA GLY A 20 -6.11 0.13 -12.86
C GLY A 20 -6.45 -0.06 -14.33
N VAL A 21 -7.75 -0.26 -14.62
CA VAL A 21 -8.21 -0.45 -16.00
C VAL A 21 -8.07 0.82 -16.84
N ARG A 22 -8.24 1.99 -16.23
CA ARG A 22 -8.26 3.28 -16.95
C ARG A 22 -6.89 3.89 -17.12
N GLN A 23 -6.06 3.83 -16.08
CA GLN A 23 -4.76 4.48 -16.08
C GLN A 23 -3.86 3.94 -14.99
N GLU A 24 -2.62 4.41 -14.98
CA GLU A 24 -1.67 4.19 -13.91
C GLU A 24 -1.37 5.51 -13.20
N VAL A 25 -1.09 5.43 -11.91
CA VAL A 25 -0.74 6.59 -11.08
C VAL A 25 0.40 6.19 -10.15
N THR A 26 1.36 7.08 -9.96
CA THR A 26 2.36 6.93 -8.91
C THR A 26 1.80 7.52 -7.63
N VAL A 27 1.69 6.70 -6.60
CA VAL A 27 1.20 7.15 -5.28
C VAL A 27 2.34 7.17 -4.27
N GLU A 28 2.29 8.12 -3.35
CA GLU A 28 3.15 8.12 -2.18
C GLU A 28 2.37 7.45 -1.05
N GLY A 29 2.84 6.28 -0.64
CA GLY A 29 2.19 5.49 0.41
C GLY A 29 3.01 5.44 1.67
N ILE A 30 2.33 5.44 2.81
CA ILE A 30 2.96 5.24 4.11
C ILE A 30 3.15 3.73 4.32
N LEU A 31 4.39 3.32 4.60
CA LEU A 31 4.66 1.94 4.98
C LEU A 31 4.11 1.70 6.38
N ASP A 32 3.10 0.85 6.48
CA ASP A 32 2.40 0.56 7.73
C ASP A 32 2.52 -0.93 8.07
N THR A 33 3.38 -1.24 9.03
CA THR A 33 3.58 -2.62 9.48
C THR A 33 2.41 -3.18 10.29
N GLY A 34 1.47 -2.34 10.67
CA GLY A 34 0.21 -2.75 11.30
C GLY A 34 -0.89 -3.12 10.30
N PHE A 35 -0.64 -2.91 9.01
CA PHE A 35 -1.58 -3.26 7.95
C PHE A 35 -1.08 -4.50 7.21
N ASN A 36 -1.86 -5.59 7.23
CA ASN A 36 -1.45 -6.89 6.70
C ASN A 36 -1.74 -7.08 5.21
N GLY A 37 -2.49 -6.18 4.58
CA GLY A 37 -2.78 -6.25 3.15
C GLY A 37 -1.64 -5.72 2.29
N PHE A 38 -1.92 -5.59 0.99
CA PHE A 38 -0.98 -4.98 0.06
C PHE A 38 -1.10 -3.45 0.08
N LEU A 39 -2.27 -2.94 -0.25
CA LEU A 39 -2.45 -1.51 -0.48
C LEU A 39 -3.84 -1.07 -0.07
N CYS A 40 -3.92 0.05 0.63
CA CYS A 40 -5.16 0.75 0.94
C CYS A 40 -5.06 2.14 0.32
N LEU A 41 -6.00 2.46 -0.59
CA LEU A 41 -5.97 3.70 -1.35
C LEU A 41 -7.07 4.66 -0.93
N PRO A 42 -6.80 5.98 -0.95
CA PRO A 42 -7.86 6.96 -0.93
C PRO A 42 -8.87 6.70 -2.04
N THR A 43 -10.16 6.81 -1.72
CA THR A 43 -11.24 6.51 -2.65
C THR A 43 -11.13 7.29 -3.96
N SER A 44 -10.73 8.57 -3.91
CA SER A 44 -10.58 9.40 -5.10
C SER A 44 -9.54 8.85 -6.09
N ILE A 45 -8.43 8.31 -5.57
CA ILE A 45 -7.39 7.71 -6.41
C ILE A 45 -7.91 6.41 -7.03
N ALA A 46 -8.58 5.58 -6.25
CA ALA A 46 -9.14 4.32 -6.73
C ALA A 46 -10.15 4.55 -7.87
N VAL A 47 -10.99 5.57 -7.75
CA VAL A 47 -11.95 5.94 -8.80
C VAL A 47 -11.22 6.35 -10.08
N SER A 48 -10.17 7.14 -9.97
CA SER A 48 -9.40 7.59 -11.14
C SER A 48 -8.70 6.45 -11.86
N LEU A 49 -8.26 5.42 -11.12
CA LEU A 49 -7.61 4.23 -11.69
C LEU A 49 -8.59 3.31 -12.42
N GLY A 50 -9.85 3.28 -12.02
CA GLY A 50 -10.82 2.33 -12.55
C GLY A 50 -10.56 0.92 -12.07
N LEU A 51 -10.56 0.71 -10.75
CA LEU A 51 -10.36 -0.61 -10.16
C LEU A 51 -11.62 -1.46 -10.25
N GLU A 52 -11.43 -2.76 -10.37
CA GLU A 52 -12.52 -3.73 -10.43
C GLU A 52 -12.85 -4.24 -9.02
N LEU A 53 -14.14 -4.14 -8.64
CA LEU A 53 -14.63 -4.73 -7.40
C LEU A 53 -14.70 -6.25 -7.55
N ILE A 54 -14.02 -6.98 -6.69
CA ILE A 54 -13.93 -8.46 -6.79
C ILE A 54 -14.48 -9.20 -5.58
N ASP A 55 -14.60 -8.55 -4.43
CA ASP A 55 -15.02 -9.23 -3.20
C ASP A 55 -15.52 -8.23 -2.16
N THR A 56 -16.20 -8.78 -1.14
CA THR A 56 -16.50 -8.08 0.10
C THR A 56 -16.09 -8.98 1.25
N VAL A 57 -15.45 -8.40 2.25
CA VAL A 57 -14.95 -9.16 3.40
C VAL A 57 -15.32 -8.46 4.70
N THR A 58 -15.31 -9.20 5.81
CA THR A 58 -15.42 -8.64 7.15
C THR A 58 -14.02 -8.33 7.65
N ALA A 59 -13.78 -7.07 8.03
CA ALA A 59 -12.48 -6.64 8.56
C ALA A 59 -12.59 -6.32 10.05
N GLU A 60 -11.58 -6.68 10.82
CA GLU A 60 -11.44 -6.32 12.23
C GLU A 60 -10.56 -5.07 12.34
N LEU A 61 -11.07 -4.05 13.04
CA LEU A 61 -10.34 -2.82 13.28
C LEU A 61 -9.44 -2.96 14.52
N ALA A 62 -8.51 -2.01 14.68
CA ALA A 62 -7.55 -2.02 15.77
C ALA A 62 -8.18 -1.98 17.16
N ASP A 63 -9.40 -1.44 17.31
CA ASP A 63 -10.16 -1.38 18.56
C ASP A 63 -10.99 -2.65 18.84
N GLY A 64 -10.87 -3.68 17.98
CA GLY A 64 -11.63 -4.93 18.13
C GLY A 64 -13.02 -4.91 17.49
N THR A 65 -13.46 -3.77 16.93
CA THR A 65 -14.72 -3.72 16.19
C THR A 65 -14.55 -4.34 14.82
N THR A 66 -15.65 -4.80 14.20
CA THR A 66 -15.63 -5.36 12.86
C THR A 66 -16.36 -4.43 11.90
N VAL A 67 -15.84 -4.34 10.67
CA VAL A 67 -16.50 -3.72 9.53
C VAL A 67 -16.97 -4.84 8.61
N GLU A 68 -18.28 -4.94 8.42
CA GLU A 68 -18.85 -5.90 7.49
C GLU A 68 -18.90 -5.28 6.08
N ASP A 69 -18.78 -6.13 5.08
CA ASP A 69 -18.85 -5.73 3.67
C ASP A 69 -17.77 -4.71 3.26
N GLU A 70 -16.56 -4.87 3.80
CA GLU A 70 -15.43 -4.10 3.28
C GLU A 70 -15.17 -4.48 1.82
N LEU A 71 -15.13 -3.47 0.96
CA LEU A 71 -14.96 -3.67 -0.48
C LEU A 71 -13.50 -3.99 -0.80
N VAL A 72 -13.30 -5.03 -1.61
CA VAL A 72 -11.98 -5.44 -2.09
C VAL A 72 -11.93 -5.30 -3.61
N PHE A 73 -10.89 -4.63 -4.08
CA PHE A 73 -10.69 -4.36 -5.50
C PHE A 73 -9.45 -5.08 -6.02
N ALA A 74 -9.45 -5.35 -7.32
CA ALA A 74 -8.28 -5.87 -8.03
C ALA A 74 -7.58 -4.74 -8.76
N GLY A 75 -6.26 -4.78 -8.75
CA GLY A 75 -5.41 -3.87 -9.50
C GLY A 75 -4.03 -4.47 -9.62
N GLN A 76 -3.10 -3.66 -10.12
CA GLN A 76 -1.70 -4.05 -10.25
C GLN A 76 -0.82 -2.99 -9.62
N ALA A 77 0.31 -3.42 -9.09
CA ALA A 77 1.35 -2.53 -8.58
C ALA A 77 2.70 -3.00 -9.04
N GLU A 78 3.58 -2.05 -9.33
CA GLU A 78 4.97 -2.35 -9.62
C GLU A 78 5.76 -2.38 -8.31
N TRP A 79 6.27 -3.55 -7.97
CA TRP A 79 7.06 -3.75 -6.76
C TRP A 79 8.42 -4.32 -7.13
N ASP A 80 9.46 -3.56 -6.78
CA ASP A 80 10.85 -3.93 -7.05
C ASP A 80 11.08 -4.32 -8.53
N GLY A 81 10.51 -3.52 -9.44
CA GLY A 81 10.64 -3.72 -10.87
C GLY A 81 9.72 -4.75 -11.49
N THR A 82 8.85 -5.39 -10.70
CA THR A 82 7.93 -6.41 -11.19
C THR A 82 6.49 -5.98 -11.01
N LEU A 83 5.71 -6.04 -12.07
CA LEU A 83 4.28 -5.77 -12.01
C LEU A 83 3.55 -6.98 -11.44
N MET A 84 2.80 -6.77 -10.36
CA MET A 84 2.08 -7.83 -9.68
C MET A 84 0.60 -7.51 -9.58
N ASN A 85 -0.22 -8.57 -9.64
CA ASN A 85 -1.64 -8.45 -9.31
C ASN A 85 -1.81 -8.37 -7.80
N ILE A 86 -2.55 -7.40 -7.32
CA ILE A 86 -2.79 -7.19 -5.90
C ILE A 86 -4.26 -6.98 -5.62
N ARG A 87 -4.64 -7.20 -4.37
CA ARG A 87 -5.93 -6.77 -3.84
C ARG A 87 -5.75 -5.45 -3.12
N LEU A 88 -6.74 -4.58 -3.25
CA LEU A 88 -6.74 -3.26 -2.64
C LEU A 88 -8.01 -3.04 -1.86
N THR A 89 -7.89 -2.28 -0.79
CA THR A 89 -9.02 -1.74 -0.04
C THR A 89 -9.01 -0.22 -0.14
N LEU A 90 -10.09 0.42 0.26
CA LEU A 90 -10.24 1.86 0.17
C LEU A 90 -10.28 2.50 1.55
N THR A 91 -9.91 3.77 1.60
CA THR A 91 -10.00 4.59 2.81
C THR A 91 -10.56 5.97 2.47
N ASP A 92 -11.23 6.58 3.44
CA ASP A 92 -11.63 7.99 3.38
C ASP A 92 -10.49 8.94 3.77
N SER A 93 -9.39 8.41 4.29
CA SER A 93 -8.17 9.16 4.57
C SER A 93 -7.52 9.65 3.27
N GLU A 94 -6.71 10.70 3.37
CA GLU A 94 -5.92 11.20 2.24
C GLU A 94 -4.66 10.38 2.01
N ASP A 95 -4.26 9.54 2.96
CA ASP A 95 -3.02 8.79 2.90
C ASP A 95 -3.25 7.36 2.40
N ALA A 96 -2.46 6.96 1.40
CA ALA A 96 -2.37 5.57 1.00
C ALA A 96 -1.51 4.81 2.02
N LEU A 97 -1.87 3.55 2.29
CA LEU A 97 -1.10 2.68 3.17
C LEU A 97 -0.54 1.50 2.37
N ILE A 98 0.74 1.21 2.58
CA ILE A 98 1.44 0.06 1.99
C ILE A 98 1.66 -0.95 3.11
N GLY A 99 1.11 -2.14 2.93
CA GLY A 99 1.06 -3.16 3.95
C GLY A 99 2.15 -4.23 3.86
N THR A 100 2.16 -5.09 4.86
CA THR A 100 3.19 -6.12 5.01
C THR A 100 3.11 -7.24 3.99
N ALA A 101 2.00 -7.37 3.25
CA ALA A 101 1.90 -8.37 2.19
C ALA A 101 2.96 -8.20 1.10
N PHE A 102 3.46 -6.97 0.88
CA PHE A 102 4.58 -6.72 -0.03
C PHE A 102 5.92 -7.14 0.53
N LEU A 103 6.05 -7.27 1.85
CA LEU A 103 7.35 -7.34 2.51
C LEU A 103 7.89 -8.76 2.72
N THR A 104 7.10 -9.79 2.42
CA THR A 104 7.56 -11.18 2.54
C THR A 104 8.78 -11.41 1.67
N GLY A 105 9.88 -11.85 2.29
CA GLY A 105 11.14 -12.05 1.60
C GLY A 105 11.98 -10.79 1.43
N TYR A 106 11.59 -9.68 2.06
CA TYR A 106 12.31 -8.42 2.01
C TYR A 106 12.80 -8.00 3.38
N ARG A 107 13.92 -7.32 3.40
CA ARG A 107 14.49 -6.67 4.57
C ARG A 107 14.23 -5.18 4.47
N VAL A 108 13.60 -4.63 5.50
CA VAL A 108 13.28 -3.22 5.58
C VAL A 108 14.20 -2.54 6.58
N GLU A 109 14.86 -1.48 6.17
CA GLU A 109 15.70 -0.66 7.03
C GLU A 109 15.15 0.76 7.06
N LEU A 110 14.82 1.23 8.25
CA LEU A 110 14.41 2.60 8.51
C LEU A 110 15.58 3.33 9.18
N ASP A 111 16.16 4.28 8.47
CA ASP A 111 17.31 5.05 8.96
C ASP A 111 16.84 6.47 9.27
N TYR A 112 16.51 6.72 10.53
CA TYR A 112 16.03 8.03 10.96
C TYR A 112 17.09 9.13 10.95
N PRO A 113 18.37 8.87 11.27
CA PRO A 113 19.41 9.89 11.13
C PRO A 113 19.53 10.46 9.71
N THR A 114 19.35 9.63 8.69
CA THR A 114 19.44 10.09 7.29
C THR A 114 18.07 10.31 6.65
N SER A 115 16.97 9.99 7.36
CA SER A 115 15.60 10.06 6.86
C SER A 115 15.38 9.23 5.58
N THR A 116 15.98 8.05 5.54
CA THR A 116 15.88 7.16 4.37
C THR A 116 15.30 5.81 4.74
N ILE A 117 14.69 5.16 3.73
CA ILE A 117 14.20 3.79 3.81
C ILE A 117 14.89 3.00 2.72
N SER A 118 15.31 1.77 3.05
CA SER A 118 15.73 0.82 2.04
C SER A 118 14.99 -0.50 2.23
N ILE A 119 14.51 -1.07 1.12
CA ILE A 119 13.82 -2.36 1.11
C ILE A 119 14.54 -3.23 0.10
N GLU A 120 15.14 -4.30 0.59
CA GLU A 120 16.00 -5.17 -0.18
C GLU A 120 15.52 -6.61 -0.11
N LYS A 121 15.44 -7.24 -1.28
CA LYS A 121 15.07 -8.65 -1.35
C LYS A 121 16.18 -9.51 -0.73
N THR A 122 15.80 -10.36 0.21
CA THR A 122 16.69 -11.37 0.77
C THR A 122 16.53 -12.66 -0.05
N ALA A 123 17.62 -13.20 -0.45
CA ALA A 123 17.65 -14.36 -1.36
C ALA A 123 16.89 -15.57 -0.82
#